data_68de43790b428ab48971eea88fa220d2
#
_entry.id   68de43790b428ab48971eea88fa220d2
#
_cell.length_a   1.000
_cell.length_b   1.000
_cell.length_c   1.000
_cell.angle_alpha   90.00
_cell.angle_beta   90.00
_cell.angle_gamma   90.00
#
_symmetry.space_group_name_H-M   'P 1'
#
loop_
_entity.id
_entity.type
_entity.pdbx_description
1 polymer ?
#
loop_
_entity_poly.entity_id
_entity_poly.type
_entity_poly.pdbx_seq_one_letter_code
_entity_poly.pdbx_strand_id
1 'polypeptide(L)'
;QTVREDGQRIVNFRLFENQLLEDIMPFIEKRFRVGTTKPMRAMAGLSMGSLQTSMIGFSHPELFSALGVFSGFVSDMITGSPLDQAHDEPGDNAHLAILEDKENFAQTFRVFFRSMGDQDPFWEHFAGDDKILEEKGISYIRKVYEGTHDWNVWRKSFYDFAQLIFK
;
A
#
# COMPACT_ATOMS: atom_id res chain seq x y z
N GLN A 1 -6.77 -16.41 -6.19
CA GLN A 1 -6.92 -17.34 -5.05
C GLN A 1 -6.25 -18.66 -5.43
N THR A 2 -5.26 -19.06 -4.65
CA THR A 2 -4.66 -20.40 -4.75
C THR A 2 -5.40 -21.31 -3.78
N VAL A 3 -5.71 -22.54 -4.21
CA VAL A 3 -6.29 -23.57 -3.34
C VAL A 3 -5.16 -24.52 -2.98
N ARG A 4 -4.87 -24.68 -1.69
CA ARG A 4 -3.92 -25.67 -1.20
C ARG A 4 -4.45 -27.10 -1.40
N GLU A 5 -3.56 -28.09 -1.35
CA GLU A 5 -3.92 -29.51 -1.43
C GLU A 5 -4.91 -29.95 -0.33
N ASP A 6 -4.91 -29.24 0.81
CA ASP A 6 -5.85 -29.43 1.93
C ASP A 6 -7.22 -28.74 1.72
N GLY A 7 -7.43 -28.08 0.57
CA GLY A 7 -8.65 -27.38 0.23
C GLY A 7 -8.78 -25.98 0.83
N GLN A 8 -7.80 -25.51 1.58
CA GLN A 8 -7.79 -24.13 2.08
C GLN A 8 -7.57 -23.14 0.93
N ARG A 9 -8.33 -22.05 0.94
CA ARG A 9 -8.17 -20.96 -0.02
C ARG A 9 -7.19 -19.95 0.55
N ILE A 10 -6.10 -19.68 -0.18
CA ILE A 10 -5.12 -18.67 0.18
C ILE A 10 -5.24 -17.50 -0.77
N VAL A 11 -5.11 -16.30 -0.24
CA VAL A 11 -4.93 -15.09 -1.04
C VAL A 11 -3.44 -14.87 -1.22
N ASN A 12 -2.91 -15.20 -2.38
CA ASN A 12 -1.51 -14.90 -2.69
C ASN A 12 -1.44 -13.46 -3.25
N PHE A 13 -0.97 -12.52 -2.43
CA PHE A 13 -0.84 -11.12 -2.80
C PHE A 13 0.22 -10.89 -3.89
N ARG A 14 1.24 -11.74 -3.99
CA ARG A 14 2.30 -11.66 -5.01
C ARG A 14 1.80 -11.93 -6.42
N LEU A 15 0.76 -12.75 -6.58
CA LEU A 15 0.16 -12.97 -7.90
C LEU A 15 -0.44 -11.69 -8.48
N PHE A 16 -0.92 -10.78 -7.63
CA PHE A 16 -1.44 -9.50 -8.09
C PHE A 16 -0.33 -8.58 -8.59
N GLU A 17 0.86 -8.62 -7.99
CA GLU A 17 2.03 -7.88 -8.47
C GLU A 17 2.36 -8.23 -9.91
N ASN A 18 2.56 -9.51 -10.21
CA ASN A 18 2.82 -9.97 -11.59
C ASN A 18 1.70 -9.56 -12.54
N GLN A 19 0.45 -9.78 -12.14
CA GLN A 19 -0.69 -9.39 -12.96
C GLN A 19 -0.75 -7.87 -13.21
N LEU A 20 -0.44 -7.06 -12.20
CA LEU A 20 -0.41 -5.60 -12.35
C LEU A 20 0.67 -5.17 -13.33
N LEU A 21 1.89 -5.69 -13.15
CA LEU A 21 3.06 -5.23 -13.90
C LEU A 21 3.14 -5.81 -15.31
N GLU A 22 2.77 -7.07 -15.49
CA GLU A 22 2.93 -7.78 -16.76
C GLU A 22 1.70 -7.69 -17.65
N ASP A 23 0.50 -7.56 -17.08
CA ASP A 23 -0.75 -7.56 -17.85
C ASP A 23 -1.47 -6.21 -17.81
N ILE A 24 -1.84 -5.73 -16.59
CA ILE A 24 -2.76 -4.60 -16.43
C ILE A 24 -2.11 -3.30 -16.89
N MET A 25 -0.93 -2.96 -16.39
CA MET A 25 -0.25 -1.71 -16.75
C MET A 25 0.07 -1.65 -18.25
N PRO A 26 0.69 -2.66 -18.86
CA PRO A 26 0.93 -2.65 -20.30
C PRO A 26 -0.34 -2.59 -21.15
N PHE A 27 -1.42 -3.27 -20.72
CA PHE A 27 -2.70 -3.21 -21.41
C PHE A 27 -3.29 -1.79 -21.37
N ILE A 28 -3.31 -1.15 -20.20
CA ILE A 28 -3.86 0.20 -20.03
C ILE A 28 -3.03 1.23 -20.82
N GLU A 29 -1.71 1.17 -20.71
CA GLU A 29 -0.80 2.09 -21.40
C GLU A 29 -0.87 1.96 -22.93
N LYS A 30 -1.10 0.76 -23.43
CA LYS A 30 -1.29 0.52 -24.89
C LYS A 30 -2.66 0.95 -25.38
N ARG A 31 -3.70 0.83 -24.55
CA ARG A 31 -5.11 1.01 -24.96
C ARG A 31 -5.60 2.43 -24.75
N PHE A 32 -5.08 3.14 -23.75
CA PHE A 32 -5.57 4.44 -23.33
C PHE A 32 -4.45 5.49 -23.37
N ARG A 33 -4.84 6.74 -23.55
CA ARG A 33 -3.92 7.87 -23.51
C ARG A 33 -3.65 8.24 -22.04
N VAL A 34 -2.68 7.56 -21.45
CA VAL A 34 -2.25 7.77 -20.05
C VAL A 34 -0.77 8.12 -20.00
N GLY A 35 -0.33 8.71 -18.89
CA GLY A 35 1.09 8.92 -18.65
C GLY A 35 1.79 7.59 -18.29
N THR A 36 2.98 7.37 -18.87
CA THR A 36 3.73 6.12 -18.73
C THR A 36 5.02 6.28 -17.95
N THR A 37 5.25 7.46 -17.37
CA THR A 37 6.44 7.75 -16.58
C THR A 37 6.13 7.79 -15.08
N LYS A 38 7.10 7.53 -14.24
CA LYS A 38 6.96 7.54 -12.77
C LYS A 38 6.19 8.74 -12.21
N PRO A 39 6.46 10.01 -12.60
CA PRO A 39 5.71 11.15 -12.10
C PRO A 39 4.20 11.13 -12.42
N MET A 40 3.80 10.37 -13.43
CA MET A 40 2.42 10.23 -13.89
C MET A 40 1.73 8.97 -13.35
N ARG A 41 2.40 8.21 -12.48
CA ARG A 41 1.85 7.00 -11.88
C ARG A 41 1.70 7.16 -10.38
N ALA A 42 0.54 6.82 -9.88
CA ALA A 42 0.23 6.71 -8.47
C ALA A 42 -0.45 5.36 -8.21
N MET A 43 -0.21 4.78 -7.05
CA MET A 43 -0.90 3.58 -6.61
C MET A 43 -1.60 3.84 -5.28
N ALA A 44 -2.84 3.38 -5.15
CA ALA A 44 -3.57 3.47 -3.90
C ALA A 44 -4.47 2.24 -3.70
N GLY A 45 -4.64 1.87 -2.44
CA GLY A 45 -5.49 0.75 -2.08
C GLY A 45 -6.09 0.90 -0.69
N LEU A 46 -7.20 0.20 -0.48
CA LEU A 46 -7.90 0.15 0.80
C LEU A 46 -7.88 -1.27 1.38
N SER A 47 -7.86 -1.39 2.70
CA SER A 47 -7.88 -2.69 3.38
C SER A 47 -6.76 -3.61 2.85
N MET A 48 -7.05 -4.79 2.33
CA MET A 48 -6.05 -5.65 1.67
C MET A 48 -5.32 -4.95 0.51
N GLY A 49 -6.00 -4.10 -0.24
CA GLY A 49 -5.38 -3.31 -1.32
C GLY A 49 -4.34 -2.31 -0.81
N SER A 50 -4.43 -1.87 0.45
CA SER A 50 -3.42 -1.02 1.06
C SER A 50 -2.09 -1.75 1.25
N LEU A 51 -2.17 -3.02 1.68
CA LEU A 51 -1.00 -3.89 1.82
C LEU A 51 -0.35 -4.14 0.45
N GLN A 52 -1.15 -4.46 -0.57
CA GLN A 52 -0.65 -4.60 -1.94
C GLN A 52 0.02 -3.31 -2.45
N THR A 53 -0.55 -2.15 -2.09
CA THR A 53 0.04 -0.85 -2.46
C THR A 53 1.41 -0.65 -1.83
N SER A 54 1.57 -0.95 -0.55
CA SER A 54 2.86 -0.84 0.14
C SER A 54 3.87 -1.85 -0.42
N MET A 55 3.49 -3.11 -0.52
CA MET A 55 4.37 -4.16 -1.03
C MET A 55 4.87 -3.86 -2.44
N ILE A 56 3.96 -3.61 -3.38
CA ILE A 56 4.31 -3.36 -4.79
C ILE A 56 5.03 -2.03 -4.94
N GLY A 57 4.52 -0.97 -4.29
CA GLY A 57 5.13 0.36 -4.40
C GLY A 57 6.54 0.41 -3.83
N PHE A 58 6.81 -0.31 -2.75
CA PHE A 58 8.14 -0.38 -2.13
C PHE A 58 9.09 -1.32 -2.87
N SER A 59 8.58 -2.40 -3.48
CA SER A 59 9.37 -3.29 -4.33
C SER A 59 9.75 -2.65 -5.67
N HIS A 60 8.91 -1.74 -6.17
CA HIS A 60 9.10 -1.07 -7.47
C HIS A 60 9.12 0.46 -7.33
N PRO A 61 10.09 1.01 -6.58
CA PRO A 61 10.17 2.45 -6.31
C PRO A 61 10.39 3.31 -7.56
N GLU A 62 10.82 2.69 -8.66
CA GLU A 62 11.00 3.35 -9.96
C GLU A 62 9.68 3.56 -10.72
N LEU A 63 8.59 2.89 -10.34
CA LEU A 63 7.33 2.90 -11.10
C LEU A 63 6.34 3.98 -10.63
N PHE A 64 6.29 4.27 -9.34
CA PHE A 64 5.27 5.12 -8.76
C PHE A 64 5.87 6.32 -8.03
N SER A 65 5.29 7.51 -8.21
CA SER A 65 5.69 8.73 -7.50
C SER A 65 4.83 9.02 -6.27
N ALA A 66 3.69 8.36 -6.15
CA ALA A 66 2.76 8.57 -5.05
C ALA A 66 2.09 7.25 -4.62
N LEU A 67 2.00 7.05 -3.31
CA LEU A 67 1.36 5.88 -2.71
C LEU A 67 0.28 6.32 -1.72
N GLY A 68 -0.90 5.68 -1.79
CA GLY A 68 -2.04 5.91 -0.90
C GLY A 68 -2.47 4.63 -0.17
N VAL A 69 -2.29 4.59 1.15
CA VAL A 69 -2.59 3.44 2.01
C VAL A 69 -3.80 3.78 2.88
N PHE A 70 -4.97 3.22 2.55
CA PHE A 70 -6.25 3.56 3.21
C PHE A 70 -6.74 2.39 4.07
N SER A 71 -7.03 2.65 5.33
CA SER A 71 -7.51 1.66 6.31
C SER A 71 -6.75 0.35 6.26
N GLY A 72 -5.43 0.43 6.35
CA GLY A 72 -4.59 -0.74 6.27
C GLY A 72 -3.16 -0.46 6.70
N PHE A 73 -2.26 -1.38 6.34
CA PHE A 73 -0.93 -1.48 6.88
C PHE A 73 0.12 -1.08 5.83
N VAL A 74 1.24 -0.60 6.30
CA VAL A 74 2.40 -0.29 5.45
C VAL A 74 3.16 -1.58 5.14
N SER A 75 3.11 -2.54 6.05
CA SER A 75 3.91 -3.76 5.97
C SER A 75 3.33 -4.86 6.83
N ASP A 76 3.88 -6.05 6.68
CA ASP A 76 3.80 -7.13 7.66
C ASP A 76 4.54 -6.82 8.97
N MET A 77 4.77 -5.54 9.28
CA MET A 77 5.42 -5.16 10.54
C MET A 77 4.63 -5.63 11.77
N ILE A 78 3.43 -6.13 11.54
CA ILE A 78 2.56 -6.67 12.55
C ILE A 78 2.65 -8.19 12.50
N THR A 79 3.63 -8.70 13.21
CA THR A 79 3.67 -10.13 13.54
C THR A 79 2.41 -10.52 14.29
N GLY A 80 1.70 -11.54 13.81
CA GLY A 80 0.46 -12.04 14.41
C GLY A 80 -0.83 -11.49 13.80
N SER A 81 -0.76 -10.77 12.68
CA SER A 81 -1.93 -10.42 11.89
C SER A 81 -2.63 -11.67 11.34
N PRO A 82 -3.97 -11.71 11.26
CA PRO A 82 -4.67 -12.74 10.49
C PRO A 82 -4.21 -12.82 9.02
N LEU A 83 -3.54 -11.79 8.52
CA LEU A 83 -2.94 -11.72 7.19
C LEU A 83 -1.58 -12.43 7.11
N ASP A 84 -0.88 -12.64 8.23
CA ASP A 84 0.37 -13.43 8.27
C ASP A 84 0.17 -14.87 7.78
N GLN A 85 -1.03 -15.41 7.95
CA GLN A 85 -1.38 -16.74 7.46
C GLN A 85 -1.57 -16.79 5.94
N ALA A 86 -1.59 -15.65 5.27
CA ALA A 86 -1.72 -15.55 3.81
C ALA A 86 -0.37 -15.58 3.09
N HIS A 87 0.74 -15.53 3.82
CA HIS A 87 2.08 -15.62 3.26
C HIS A 87 2.58 -17.06 3.28
N ASP A 88 2.75 -17.64 2.09
CA ASP A 88 3.30 -19.01 1.94
C ASP A 88 4.78 -19.12 2.33
N GLU A 89 5.48 -18.00 2.49
CA GLU A 89 6.88 -17.91 2.91
C GLU A 89 7.02 -16.90 4.05
N PRO A 90 7.47 -17.32 5.23
CA PRO A 90 7.76 -16.38 6.29
C PRO A 90 8.97 -15.52 5.91
N GLY A 91 8.73 -14.21 5.83
CA GLY A 91 9.83 -13.28 6.05
C GLY A 91 10.53 -12.70 4.85
N ASP A 92 9.98 -12.70 3.63
CA ASP A 92 10.53 -11.84 2.59
C ASP A 92 9.97 -10.40 2.72
N ASN A 93 10.52 -9.68 3.69
CA ASN A 93 10.28 -8.25 3.91
C ASN A 93 11.29 -7.37 3.15
N ALA A 94 11.85 -7.86 2.05
CA ALA A 94 12.85 -7.13 1.27
C ALA A 94 12.32 -5.77 0.78
N HIS A 95 11.04 -5.67 0.49
CA HIS A 95 10.38 -4.40 0.12
C HIS A 95 10.48 -3.32 1.22
N LEU A 96 10.62 -3.70 2.49
CA LEU A 96 10.76 -2.77 3.61
C LEU A 96 12.16 -2.12 3.69
N ALA A 97 13.14 -2.64 2.97
CA ALA A 97 14.49 -2.08 2.97
C ALA A 97 14.51 -0.60 2.55
N ILE A 98 13.55 -0.15 1.74
CA ILE A 98 13.42 1.26 1.37
C ILE A 98 13.13 2.19 2.56
N LEU A 99 12.58 1.66 3.66
CA LEU A 99 12.31 2.41 4.89
C LEU A 99 13.56 2.66 5.74
N GLU A 100 14.68 2.00 5.44
CA GLU A 100 15.95 2.18 6.18
C GLU A 100 16.71 3.45 5.74
N ASP A 101 16.35 4.02 4.59
CA ASP A 101 16.95 5.25 4.05
C ASP A 101 15.86 6.30 3.81
N LYS A 102 15.64 7.15 4.81
CA LYS A 102 14.60 8.19 4.79
C LYS A 102 14.82 9.25 3.71
N GLU A 103 16.09 9.56 3.38
CA GLU A 103 16.42 10.51 2.33
C GLU A 103 16.05 9.93 0.95
N ASN A 104 16.42 8.70 0.69
CA ASN A 104 16.03 7.98 -0.53
C ASN A 104 14.50 7.82 -0.61
N PHE A 105 13.85 7.48 0.50
CA PHE A 105 12.39 7.36 0.56
C PHE A 105 11.70 8.68 0.15
N ALA A 106 12.14 9.80 0.73
CA ALA A 106 11.58 11.12 0.44
C ALA A 106 11.83 11.59 -1.00
N GLN A 107 12.98 11.22 -1.60
CA GLN A 107 13.26 11.49 -3.00
C GLN A 107 12.47 10.58 -3.95
N THR A 108 12.16 9.38 -3.50
CA THR A 108 11.45 8.36 -4.28
C THR A 108 9.97 8.63 -4.38
N PHE A 109 9.32 8.90 -3.24
CA PHE A 109 7.87 9.11 -3.17
C PHE A 109 7.56 10.57 -2.84
N ARG A 110 7.06 11.29 -3.82
CA ARG A 110 6.58 12.67 -3.66
C ARG A 110 5.39 12.76 -2.70
N VAL A 111 4.55 11.73 -2.71
CA VAL A 111 3.41 11.60 -1.81
C VAL A 111 3.38 10.20 -1.23
N PHE A 112 3.49 10.12 0.08
CA PHE A 112 3.15 8.92 0.84
C PHE A 112 2.01 9.28 1.79
N PHE A 113 0.82 8.79 1.47
CA PHE A 113 -0.42 9.15 2.17
C PHE A 113 -0.99 7.94 2.90
N ARG A 114 -1.31 8.13 4.18
CA ARG A 114 -1.92 7.11 5.03
C ARG A 114 -3.19 7.66 5.66
N SER A 115 -4.23 6.86 5.70
CA SER A 115 -5.49 7.26 6.32
C SER A 115 -6.24 6.08 6.93
N MET A 116 -7.04 6.39 7.97
CA MET A 116 -7.89 5.43 8.65
C MET A 116 -9.09 6.12 9.29
N GLY A 117 -10.16 5.38 9.55
CA GLY A 117 -11.27 5.81 10.40
C GLY A 117 -10.88 5.75 11.88
N ASP A 118 -11.39 6.67 12.70
CA ASP A 118 -11.13 6.70 14.14
C ASP A 118 -11.78 5.55 14.93
N GLN A 119 -12.73 4.85 14.28
CA GLN A 119 -13.43 3.67 14.82
C GLN A 119 -13.10 2.39 14.02
N ASP A 120 -12.03 2.42 13.21
CA ASP A 120 -11.60 1.27 12.43
C ASP A 120 -11.07 0.17 13.37
N PRO A 121 -11.51 -1.10 13.25
CA PRO A 121 -11.05 -2.20 14.10
C PRO A 121 -9.55 -2.46 14.00
N PHE A 122 -8.88 -1.96 12.97
CA PHE A 122 -7.44 -2.07 12.76
C PHE A 122 -6.64 -0.86 13.26
N TRP A 123 -7.24 -0.01 14.06
CA TRP A 123 -6.63 1.23 14.59
C TRP A 123 -5.27 0.99 15.26
N GLU A 124 -5.18 -0.04 16.11
CA GLU A 124 -3.93 -0.34 16.85
C GLU A 124 -2.76 -0.66 15.91
N HIS A 125 -3.06 -1.33 14.81
CA HIS A 125 -2.06 -1.65 13.79
C HIS A 125 -1.63 -0.39 13.03
N PHE A 126 -2.57 0.48 12.67
CA PHE A 126 -2.26 1.75 12.03
C PHE A 126 -1.38 2.64 12.92
N ALA A 127 -1.69 2.72 14.22
CA ALA A 127 -0.90 3.46 15.19
C ALA A 127 0.47 2.79 15.46
N GLY A 128 0.55 1.47 15.34
CA GLY A 128 1.81 0.73 15.42
C GLY A 128 2.74 1.08 14.26
N ASP A 129 2.22 1.08 13.03
CA ASP A 129 2.95 1.52 11.84
C ASP A 129 3.42 2.98 11.96
N ASP A 130 2.58 3.88 12.52
CA ASP A 130 2.96 5.28 12.71
C ASP A 130 4.23 5.39 13.55
N LYS A 131 4.33 4.65 14.67
CA LYS A 131 5.51 4.66 15.54
C LYS A 131 6.77 4.20 14.80
N ILE A 132 6.66 3.12 14.02
CA ILE A 132 7.80 2.59 13.26
C ILE A 132 8.26 3.60 12.19
N LEU A 133 7.34 4.21 11.48
CA LEU A 133 7.67 5.22 10.47
C LEU A 133 8.30 6.46 11.11
N GLU A 134 7.80 6.90 12.27
CA GLU A 134 8.37 8.00 13.03
C GLU A 134 9.78 7.68 13.53
N GLU A 135 10.01 6.49 14.10
CA GLU A 135 11.32 6.02 14.56
C GLU A 135 12.36 5.99 13.42
N LYS A 136 11.91 5.60 12.21
CA LYS A 136 12.74 5.61 11.01
C LYS A 136 12.85 7.00 10.35
N GLY A 137 12.13 8.00 10.84
CA GLY A 137 12.11 9.36 10.28
C GLY A 137 11.49 9.46 8.89
N ILE A 138 10.61 8.52 8.54
CA ILE A 138 9.89 8.53 7.26
C ILE A 138 8.80 9.59 7.29
N SER A 139 8.82 10.49 6.31
CA SER A 139 7.80 11.52 6.15
C SER A 139 6.58 10.99 5.42
N TYR A 140 5.39 11.22 5.96
CA TYR A 140 4.13 10.84 5.33
C TYR A 140 3.00 11.80 5.69
N ILE A 141 1.95 11.81 4.87
CA ILE A 141 0.72 12.56 5.14
C ILE A 141 -0.26 11.62 5.86
N ARG A 142 -0.57 11.95 7.10
CA ARG A 142 -1.49 11.19 7.94
C ARG A 142 -2.85 11.86 8.01
N LYS A 143 -3.91 11.11 7.75
CA LYS A 143 -5.30 11.56 7.89
C LYS A 143 -6.12 10.57 8.72
N VAL A 144 -6.93 11.11 9.60
CA VAL A 144 -7.93 10.35 10.36
C VAL A 144 -9.29 10.96 10.07
N TYR A 145 -10.26 10.10 9.81
CA TYR A 145 -11.63 10.50 9.53
C TYR A 145 -12.57 9.89 10.55
N GLU A 146 -13.64 10.60 10.88
CA GLU A 146 -14.73 10.01 11.63
C GLU A 146 -15.37 8.86 10.84
N GLY A 147 -15.40 7.66 11.44
CA GLY A 147 -15.98 6.45 10.86
C GLY A 147 -15.16 5.20 11.09
N THR A 148 -15.62 4.11 10.51
CA THR A 148 -15.05 2.78 10.66
C THR A 148 -14.42 2.29 9.36
N HIS A 149 -14.28 0.97 9.21
CA HIS A 149 -13.69 0.29 8.03
C HIS A 149 -14.69 0.23 6.88
N ASP A 150 -15.05 1.38 6.30
CA ASP A 150 -16.12 1.49 5.31
C ASP A 150 -15.90 2.57 4.23
N TRP A 151 -16.80 2.60 3.26
CA TRP A 151 -16.77 3.53 2.14
C TRP A 151 -16.94 5.01 2.54
N ASN A 152 -17.46 5.34 3.72
CA ASN A 152 -17.55 6.73 4.18
C ASN A 152 -16.15 7.27 4.46
N VAL A 153 -15.26 6.43 5.02
CA VAL A 153 -13.85 6.75 5.26
C VAL A 153 -13.08 6.71 3.92
N TRP A 154 -13.22 5.63 3.16
CA TRP A 154 -12.37 5.40 1.97
C TRP A 154 -12.58 6.40 0.84
N ARG A 155 -13.81 6.87 0.62
CA ARG A 155 -14.05 7.92 -0.37
C ARG A 155 -13.43 9.28 0.02
N LYS A 156 -13.39 9.60 1.32
CA LYS A 156 -12.70 10.81 1.82
C LYS A 156 -11.19 10.65 1.65
N SER A 157 -10.66 9.47 1.99
CA SER A 157 -9.25 9.11 1.79
C SER A 157 -8.82 9.28 0.34
N PHE A 158 -9.58 8.71 -0.57
CA PHE A 158 -9.31 8.82 -2.00
C PHE A 158 -9.42 10.26 -2.50
N TYR A 159 -10.43 11.01 -2.06
CA TYR A 159 -10.61 12.42 -2.45
C TYR A 159 -9.39 13.25 -2.03
N ASP A 160 -8.96 13.15 -0.77
CA ASP A 160 -7.81 13.92 -0.28
C ASP A 160 -6.51 13.50 -0.98
N PHE A 161 -6.29 12.19 -1.16
CA PHE A 161 -5.15 11.68 -1.89
C PHE A 161 -5.11 12.19 -3.34
N ALA A 162 -6.25 12.15 -4.04
CA ALA A 162 -6.36 12.61 -5.42
C ALA A 162 -6.01 14.09 -5.60
N GLN A 163 -6.19 14.94 -4.55
CA GLN A 163 -5.79 16.34 -4.58
C GLN A 163 -4.27 16.56 -4.49
N LEU A 164 -3.51 15.53 -4.14
CA LEU A 164 -2.05 15.61 -3.91
C LEU A 164 -1.23 15.08 -5.08
N ILE A 165 -1.81 14.18 -5.88
CA ILE A 165 -1.12 13.54 -7.00
C ILE A 165 -1.16 14.38 -8.26
N PHE A 166 -0.15 14.21 -9.13
CA PHE A 166 -0.04 14.84 -10.47
C PHE A 166 0.02 16.39 -10.46
N LYS A 167 0.60 16.97 -9.41
CA LYS A 167 0.85 18.41 -9.30
C LYS A 167 2.30 18.77 -9.62
#